data_cf1234be238b0fc589e8ee61e73c69a9
#
_entry.id   cf1234be238b0fc589e8ee61e73c69a9
#
_cell.length_a   1.000
_cell.length_b   1.000
_cell.length_c   1.000
_cell.angle_alpha   90.00
_cell.angle_beta   90.00
_cell.angle_gamma   90.00
#
_symmetry.space_group_name_H-M   'P 1'
#
loop_
_entity.id
_entity.type
_entity.pdbx_description
1 polymer ?
#
loop_
_entity_poly.entity_id
_entity_poly.type
_entity_poly.pdbx_seq_one_letter_code
_entity_poly.pdbx_strand_id
1 'polypeptide(L)'
;MKAVIQRVTHAGVTIDNKVRSEIKTRLLVLVGIEDADTDEDMEWLSNKLVNLRIFDDENKVPNISVKDIGGDILLVSQFTLQASNKKGNRPSYIKASKPDIAIPLYEKMIVQLETDLGKKIFTGEFGADMKVQLLNDGPITIVIDTKNKE
;
A
#
# COMPACT_ATOMS: atom_id res chain seq x y z
N MET A 1 8.98 -7.36 -0.44
CA MET A 1 8.12 -6.15 -0.48
C MET A 1 7.75 -5.77 0.92
N LYS A 2 7.68 -4.48 1.19
CA LYS A 2 7.13 -3.96 2.46
C LYS A 2 5.91 -3.11 2.16
N ALA A 3 4.90 -3.22 2.99
CA ALA A 3 3.70 -2.40 2.89
C ALA A 3 3.34 -1.82 4.24
N VAL A 4 2.85 -0.59 4.23
CA VAL A 4 2.21 0.05 5.38
C VAL A 4 0.76 0.28 5.00
N ILE A 5 -0.13 -0.30 5.77
CA ILE A 5 -1.57 -0.27 5.55
C ILE A 5 -2.21 0.62 6.61
N GLN A 6 -2.99 1.60 6.20
CA GLN A 6 -3.74 2.44 7.12
C GLN A 6 -5.23 2.41 6.75
N ARG A 7 -6.06 2.13 7.73
CA ARG A 7 -7.51 2.27 7.60
C ARG A 7 -7.86 3.75 7.63
N VAL A 8 -8.62 4.23 6.66
CA VAL A 8 -8.91 5.66 6.51
C VAL A 8 -10.40 5.93 6.33
N THR A 9 -10.83 7.12 6.75
CA THR A 9 -12.15 7.67 6.39
C THR A 9 -12.10 8.45 5.10
N HIS A 10 -10.94 8.99 4.75
CA HIS A 10 -10.62 9.53 3.44
C HIS A 10 -9.10 9.53 3.24
N ALA A 11 -8.66 9.48 2.00
CA ALA A 11 -7.28 9.68 1.61
C ALA A 11 -7.19 10.23 0.20
N GLY A 12 -6.12 10.94 -0.09
CA GLY A 12 -5.90 11.52 -1.41
C GLY A 12 -4.44 11.73 -1.73
N VAL A 13 -4.14 11.80 -3.02
CA VAL A 13 -2.82 12.13 -3.57
C VAL A 13 -2.94 13.36 -4.43
N THR A 14 -2.13 14.36 -4.16
CA THR A 14 -2.03 15.59 -4.95
C THR A 14 -0.63 15.66 -5.57
N ILE A 15 -0.56 15.94 -6.86
CA ILE A 15 0.67 16.12 -7.64
C ILE A 15 0.57 17.45 -8.38
N ASP A 16 1.58 18.32 -8.26
CA ASP A 16 1.60 19.65 -8.88
C ASP A 16 0.32 20.46 -8.62
N ASN A 17 -0.11 20.46 -7.36
CA ASN A 17 -1.33 21.13 -6.89
C ASN A 17 -2.65 20.62 -7.50
N LYS A 18 -2.62 19.45 -8.15
CA LYS A 18 -3.81 18.81 -8.70
C LYS A 18 -4.07 17.48 -8.02
N VAL A 19 -5.33 17.22 -7.68
CA VAL A 19 -5.75 15.93 -7.12
C VAL A 19 -5.58 14.84 -8.17
N ARG A 20 -4.68 13.90 -7.91
CA ARG A 20 -4.45 12.72 -8.76
C ARG A 20 -5.45 11.62 -8.46
N SER A 21 -5.65 11.31 -7.17
CA SER A 21 -6.56 10.27 -6.70
C SER A 21 -7.14 10.68 -5.36
N GLU A 22 -8.37 10.25 -5.12
CA GLU A 22 -9.05 10.49 -3.85
C GLU A 22 -10.00 9.33 -3.57
N ILE A 23 -9.98 8.82 -2.34
CA ILE A 23 -10.92 7.82 -1.85
C ILE A 23 -11.61 8.34 -0.59
N LYS A 24 -12.86 7.91 -0.36
CA LYS A 24 -13.59 8.26 0.85
C LYS A 24 -13.14 7.38 2.01
N THR A 25 -13.50 6.12 1.98
CA THR A 25 -13.19 5.22 3.08
C THR A 25 -12.45 3.99 2.58
N ARG A 26 -11.65 3.41 3.41
CA ARG A 26 -11.09 2.07 3.52
C ARG A 26 -9.59 2.06 3.66
N LEU A 27 -8.80 1.78 2.63
CA LEU A 27 -7.37 1.54 2.82
C LEU A 27 -6.49 2.49 2.01
N LEU A 28 -5.53 3.11 2.68
CA LEU A 28 -4.32 3.65 2.07
C LEU A 28 -3.21 2.62 2.27
N VAL A 29 -2.53 2.26 1.19
CA VAL A 29 -1.43 1.30 1.20
C VAL A 29 -0.19 1.94 0.59
N LEU A 30 0.86 2.06 1.39
CA LEU A 30 2.19 2.45 0.92
C LEU A 30 2.99 1.18 0.65
N VAL A 31 3.64 1.08 -0.50
CA VAL A 31 4.42 -0.12 -0.88
C VAL A 31 5.83 0.23 -1.31
N GLY A 32 6.81 -0.47 -0.75
CA GLY A 32 8.23 -0.38 -1.10
C GLY A 32 8.74 -1.70 -1.67
N ILE A 33 9.45 -1.62 -2.78
CA ILE A 33 9.96 -2.76 -3.54
C ILE A 33 11.48 -2.83 -3.41
N GLU A 34 12.02 -4.04 -3.25
CA GLU A 34 13.46 -4.33 -3.28
C GLU A 34 13.77 -5.33 -4.41
N ASP A 35 15.06 -5.40 -4.80
CA ASP A 35 15.48 -6.23 -5.94
C ASP A 35 15.18 -7.73 -5.76
N ALA A 36 15.12 -8.19 -4.52
CA ALA A 36 14.83 -9.60 -4.22
C ALA A 36 13.33 -9.95 -4.33
N ASP A 37 12.47 -8.97 -4.58
CA ASP A 37 11.03 -9.20 -4.68
C ASP A 37 10.67 -9.88 -5.99
N THR A 38 9.71 -10.81 -5.90
CA THR A 38 9.23 -11.62 -7.01
C THR A 38 7.73 -11.43 -7.22
N ASP A 39 7.23 -11.98 -8.34
CA ASP A 39 5.78 -12.03 -8.60
C ASP A 39 5.04 -12.76 -7.45
N GLU A 40 5.66 -13.78 -6.87
CA GLU A 40 5.10 -14.54 -5.74
C GLU A 40 4.93 -13.68 -4.49
N ASP A 41 5.91 -12.81 -4.19
CA ASP A 41 5.79 -11.82 -3.10
C ASP A 41 4.62 -10.87 -3.35
N MET A 42 4.50 -10.39 -4.57
CA MET A 42 3.45 -9.45 -4.97
C MET A 42 2.06 -10.10 -4.90
N GLU A 43 1.90 -11.31 -5.40
CA GLU A 43 0.64 -12.06 -5.36
C GLU A 43 0.21 -12.33 -3.91
N TRP A 44 1.16 -12.78 -3.07
CA TRP A 44 0.90 -13.03 -1.66
C TRP A 44 0.47 -11.75 -0.94
N LEU A 45 1.18 -10.64 -1.18
CA LEU A 45 0.85 -9.36 -0.56
C LEU A 45 -0.52 -8.85 -1.00
N SER A 46 -0.83 -8.91 -2.29
CA SER A 46 -2.13 -8.51 -2.84
C SER A 46 -3.26 -9.29 -2.17
N ASN A 47 -3.14 -10.60 -2.12
CA ASN A 47 -4.14 -11.45 -1.48
C ASN A 47 -4.31 -11.09 0.01
N LYS A 48 -3.20 -10.85 0.71
CA LYS A 48 -3.23 -10.46 2.12
C LYS A 48 -3.95 -9.13 2.32
N LEU A 49 -3.65 -8.13 1.48
CA LEU A 49 -4.24 -6.79 1.59
C LEU A 49 -5.77 -6.81 1.44
N VAL A 50 -6.28 -7.52 0.43
CA VAL A 50 -7.74 -7.52 0.17
C VAL A 50 -8.53 -8.33 1.19
N ASN A 51 -7.89 -9.29 1.86
CA ASN A 51 -8.52 -10.18 2.82
C ASN A 51 -8.25 -9.83 4.29
N LEU A 52 -7.49 -8.77 4.56
CA LEU A 52 -7.18 -8.36 5.93
C LEU A 52 -8.46 -7.94 6.66
N ARG A 53 -8.76 -8.62 7.78
CA ARG A 53 -10.02 -8.47 8.51
C ARG A 53 -9.93 -7.40 9.58
N ILE A 54 -9.87 -6.15 9.15
CA ILE A 54 -9.67 -4.96 10.01
C ILE A 54 -10.84 -3.98 9.99
N PHE A 55 -11.97 -4.37 9.40
CA PHE A 55 -13.21 -3.59 9.45
C PHE A 55 -14.22 -4.26 10.37
N ASP A 56 -14.96 -3.44 11.09
CA ASP A 56 -15.89 -3.94 12.11
C ASP A 56 -17.10 -4.63 11.47
N ASP A 57 -17.50 -5.74 12.08
CA ASP A 57 -18.75 -6.43 11.81
C ASP A 57 -19.94 -5.80 12.56
N GLU A 58 -21.09 -6.43 12.49
CA GLU A 58 -22.33 -5.98 13.18
C GLU A 58 -22.15 -5.86 14.71
N ASN A 59 -21.23 -6.62 15.28
CA ASN A 59 -20.94 -6.64 16.72
C ASN A 59 -19.78 -5.69 17.08
N LYS A 60 -19.33 -4.84 16.15
CA LYS A 60 -18.19 -3.94 16.31
C LYS A 60 -16.88 -4.67 16.63
N VAL A 61 -16.71 -5.86 16.05
CA VAL A 61 -15.50 -6.67 16.15
C VAL A 61 -14.77 -6.63 14.80
N PRO A 62 -13.46 -6.35 14.78
CA PRO A 62 -12.66 -6.42 13.54
C PRO A 62 -12.69 -7.82 12.93
N ASN A 63 -13.47 -7.99 11.89
CA ASN A 63 -13.78 -9.32 11.33
C ASN A 63 -14.02 -9.32 9.81
N ILE A 64 -14.11 -8.16 9.18
CA ILE A 64 -14.50 -8.02 7.78
C ILE A 64 -13.34 -7.41 6.99
N SER A 65 -13.15 -7.86 5.76
CA SER A 65 -12.10 -7.36 4.85
C SER A 65 -12.61 -6.20 3.98
N VAL A 66 -11.67 -5.48 3.37
CA VAL A 66 -12.00 -4.45 2.39
C VAL A 66 -12.74 -5.03 1.19
N LYS A 67 -12.42 -6.27 0.81
CA LYS A 67 -13.11 -7.00 -0.26
C LYS A 67 -14.58 -7.27 0.08
N ASP A 68 -14.85 -7.76 1.30
CA ASP A 68 -16.20 -8.08 1.76
C ASP A 68 -17.15 -6.88 1.75
N ILE A 69 -16.62 -5.70 2.07
CA ILE A 69 -17.42 -4.47 2.14
C ILE A 69 -17.41 -3.65 0.85
N GLY A 70 -16.77 -4.16 -0.22
CA GLY A 70 -16.66 -3.43 -1.48
C GLY A 70 -15.93 -2.09 -1.36
N GLY A 71 -14.95 -2.02 -0.45
CA GLY A 71 -14.23 -0.77 -0.17
C GLY A 71 -13.17 -0.45 -1.21
N ASP A 72 -12.62 0.76 -1.10
CA ASP A 72 -11.59 1.26 -2.00
C ASP A 72 -10.18 1.06 -1.42
N ILE A 73 -9.20 0.91 -2.32
CA ILE A 73 -7.78 0.91 -2.00
C ILE A 73 -7.11 2.04 -2.77
N LEU A 74 -6.31 2.85 -2.08
CA LEU A 74 -5.39 3.81 -2.67
C LEU A 74 -3.97 3.28 -2.47
N LEU A 75 -3.33 2.87 -3.56
CA LEU A 75 -1.97 2.34 -3.56
C LEU A 75 -0.97 3.42 -3.96
N VAL A 76 0.03 3.64 -3.11
CA VAL A 76 1.09 4.63 -3.32
C VAL A 76 2.45 3.96 -3.21
N SER A 77 3.32 4.16 -4.21
CA SER A 77 4.70 3.70 -4.13
C SER A 77 5.48 4.51 -3.09
N GLN A 78 6.26 3.82 -2.25
CA GLN A 78 7.05 4.42 -1.17
C GLN A 78 8.37 3.67 -1.02
N PHE A 79 9.38 4.03 -1.82
CA PHE A 79 10.68 3.34 -1.82
C PHE A 79 11.40 3.46 -0.46
N THR A 80 11.13 4.53 0.28
CA THR A 80 11.76 4.79 1.59
C THR A 80 11.40 3.73 2.65
N LEU A 81 10.40 2.88 2.41
CA LEU A 81 10.13 1.71 3.26
C LEU A 81 11.29 0.71 3.27
N GLN A 82 12.16 0.75 2.25
CA GLN A 82 13.37 -0.07 2.17
C GLN A 82 14.59 0.61 2.79
N ALA A 83 14.40 1.72 3.50
CA ALA A 83 15.47 2.44 4.16
C ALA A 83 16.16 1.59 5.25
N SER A 84 17.48 1.76 5.34
CA SER A 84 18.27 1.24 6.46
C SER A 84 18.82 2.42 7.28
N ASN A 85 18.53 2.40 8.57
CA ASN A 85 19.01 3.38 9.55
C ASN A 85 20.02 2.77 10.51
N LYS A 86 20.64 1.65 10.14
CA LYS A 86 21.55 0.88 11.01
C LYS A 86 22.81 1.65 11.37
N LYS A 87 23.31 2.49 10.47
CA LYS A 87 24.52 3.29 10.66
C LYS A 87 24.22 4.76 10.46
N GLY A 88 24.34 5.54 11.54
CA GLY A 88 24.16 6.98 11.52
C GLY A 88 22.71 7.42 11.28
N ASN A 89 22.52 8.72 11.12
CA ASN A 89 21.20 9.35 11.06
C ASN A 89 20.72 9.64 9.61
N ARG A 90 21.57 9.36 8.61
CA ARG A 90 21.19 9.47 7.21
C ARG A 90 20.70 8.13 6.71
N PRO A 91 19.40 8.00 6.35
CA PRO A 91 18.87 6.74 5.83
C PRO A 91 19.59 6.32 4.56
N SER A 92 19.88 5.03 4.42
CA SER A 92 20.40 4.43 3.20
C SER A 92 19.24 3.77 2.44
N TYR A 93 19.11 4.07 1.17
CA TYR A 93 18.07 3.49 0.31
C TYR A 93 18.63 2.45 -0.68
N ILE A 94 19.81 1.91 -0.38
CA ILE A 94 20.50 0.98 -1.29
C ILE A 94 19.70 -0.30 -1.57
N LYS A 95 18.81 -0.69 -0.65
CA LYS A 95 17.95 -1.86 -0.82
C LYS A 95 16.73 -1.60 -1.70
N ALA A 96 16.35 -0.34 -1.89
CA ALA A 96 15.20 0.00 -2.73
C ALA A 96 15.54 -0.30 -4.20
N SER A 97 14.64 -0.99 -4.88
CA SER A 97 14.78 -1.23 -6.32
C SER A 97 14.76 0.07 -7.10
N LYS A 98 15.57 0.11 -8.14
CA LYS A 98 15.54 1.21 -9.11
C LYS A 98 14.25 1.18 -9.94
N PRO A 99 13.84 2.32 -10.52
CA PRO A 99 12.59 2.41 -11.28
C PRO A 99 12.43 1.38 -12.40
N ASP A 100 13.49 1.03 -13.12
CA ASP A 100 13.46 0.05 -14.20
C ASP A 100 13.06 -1.37 -13.73
N ILE A 101 13.32 -1.71 -12.48
CA ILE A 101 12.90 -2.97 -11.86
C ILE A 101 11.59 -2.81 -11.09
N ALA A 102 11.45 -1.72 -10.35
CA ALA A 102 10.30 -1.50 -9.45
C ALA A 102 9.01 -1.20 -10.22
N ILE A 103 9.05 -0.41 -11.29
CA ILE A 103 7.85 0.00 -12.02
C ILE A 103 7.09 -1.20 -12.61
N PRO A 104 7.73 -2.16 -13.32
CA PRO A 104 7.01 -3.32 -13.83
C PRO A 104 6.31 -4.13 -12.74
N LEU A 105 6.95 -4.34 -11.60
CA LEU A 105 6.36 -5.09 -10.48
C LEU A 105 5.22 -4.30 -9.82
N TYR A 106 5.38 -2.99 -9.69
CA TYR A 106 4.34 -2.10 -9.17
C TYR A 106 3.10 -2.12 -10.08
N GLU A 107 3.28 -2.06 -11.40
CA GLU A 107 2.19 -2.14 -12.37
C GLU A 107 1.48 -3.49 -12.32
N LYS A 108 2.23 -4.59 -12.20
CA LYS A 108 1.66 -5.92 -12.00
C LYS A 108 0.85 -5.99 -10.70
N MET A 109 1.32 -5.34 -9.64
CA MET A 109 0.60 -5.30 -8.36
C MET A 109 -0.74 -4.58 -8.49
N ILE A 110 -0.81 -3.50 -9.25
CA ILE A 110 -2.07 -2.80 -9.52
C ILE A 110 -3.08 -3.77 -10.17
N VAL A 111 -2.67 -4.47 -11.21
CA VAL A 111 -3.52 -5.44 -11.92
C VAL A 111 -3.95 -6.57 -10.99
N GLN A 112 -3.02 -7.10 -10.19
CA GLN A 112 -3.30 -8.18 -9.25
C GLN A 112 -4.28 -7.75 -8.17
N LEU A 113 -4.10 -6.55 -7.60
CA LEU A 113 -5.02 -6.00 -6.60
C LEU A 113 -6.42 -5.80 -7.18
N GLU A 114 -6.53 -5.30 -8.40
CA GLU A 114 -7.83 -5.13 -9.07
C GLU A 114 -8.51 -6.47 -9.32
N THR A 115 -7.75 -7.51 -9.67
CA THR A 115 -8.26 -8.88 -9.82
C THR A 115 -8.74 -9.44 -8.49
N ASP A 116 -7.91 -9.36 -7.45
CA ASP A 116 -8.22 -9.92 -6.13
C ASP A 116 -9.35 -9.17 -5.43
N LEU A 117 -9.40 -7.86 -5.58
CA LEU A 117 -10.46 -7.00 -5.01
C LEU A 117 -11.78 -7.10 -5.79
N GLY A 118 -11.70 -7.35 -7.10
CA GLY A 118 -12.85 -7.40 -7.98
C GLY A 118 -13.34 -6.04 -8.48
N LYS A 119 -12.50 -5.01 -8.37
CA LYS A 119 -12.81 -3.65 -8.86
C LYS A 119 -11.51 -2.87 -9.07
N LYS A 120 -11.61 -1.74 -9.78
CA LYS A 120 -10.48 -0.82 -9.97
C LYS A 120 -10.01 -0.24 -8.64
N ILE A 121 -8.69 -0.06 -8.51
CA ILE A 121 -8.08 0.65 -7.38
C ILE A 121 -7.66 2.06 -7.80
N PHE A 122 -7.36 2.87 -6.79
CA PHE A 122 -6.81 4.20 -6.97
C PHE A 122 -5.30 4.17 -6.72
N THR A 123 -4.54 4.98 -7.44
CA THR A 123 -3.09 5.00 -7.33
C THR A 123 -2.55 6.42 -7.31
N GLY A 124 -1.33 6.59 -6.77
CA GLY A 124 -0.51 7.75 -7.05
C GLY A 124 0.18 7.62 -8.39
N GLU A 125 1.32 8.26 -8.54
CA GLU A 125 2.19 8.18 -9.71
C GLU A 125 3.59 7.81 -9.26
N PHE A 126 4.13 6.72 -9.78
CA PHE A 126 5.45 6.23 -9.38
C PHE A 126 6.52 7.29 -9.67
N GLY A 127 7.33 7.61 -8.65
CA GLY A 127 8.43 8.56 -8.78
C GLY A 127 8.05 10.04 -8.71
N ALA A 128 6.77 10.39 -8.67
CA ALA A 128 6.32 11.77 -8.54
C ALA A 128 6.49 12.32 -7.12
N ASP A 129 6.58 13.63 -6.99
CA ASP A 129 6.42 14.30 -5.70
C ASP A 129 4.92 14.34 -5.35
N MET A 130 4.54 13.49 -4.42
CA MET A 130 3.15 13.31 -4.01
C MET A 130 2.90 13.91 -2.64
N LYS A 131 1.84 14.72 -2.53
CA LYS A 131 1.30 15.12 -1.24
C LYS A 131 0.19 14.14 -0.90
N VAL A 132 0.43 13.31 0.10
CA VAL A 132 -0.52 12.28 0.53
C VAL A 132 -1.24 12.77 1.78
N GLN A 133 -2.55 12.92 1.66
CA GLN A 133 -3.42 13.34 2.75
C GLN A 133 -4.33 12.18 3.16
N LEU A 134 -4.51 12.00 4.44
CA LEU A 134 -5.37 10.94 4.96
C LEU A 134 -5.91 11.29 6.35
N LEU A 135 -7.02 10.68 6.70
CA LEU A 135 -7.48 10.62 8.09
C LEU A 135 -7.50 9.15 8.53
N ASN A 136 -6.54 8.79 9.38
CA ASN A 136 -6.44 7.43 9.91
C ASN A 136 -7.61 7.17 10.86
N ASP A 137 -8.31 6.07 10.61
CA ASP A 137 -9.50 5.68 11.35
C ASP A 137 -9.16 4.58 12.36
N GLY A 138 -9.18 4.96 13.63
CA GLY A 138 -8.96 4.01 14.71
C GLY A 138 -8.01 4.43 15.82
N PRO A 139 -6.74 4.80 15.65
CA PRO A 139 -5.90 4.56 14.47
C PRO A 139 -5.62 3.07 14.23
N ILE A 140 -5.56 2.68 12.98
CA ILE A 140 -5.10 1.34 12.57
C ILE A 140 -4.03 1.52 11.50
N THR A 141 -2.83 1.04 11.80
CA THR A 141 -1.66 1.04 10.93
C THR A 141 -0.96 -0.29 11.07
N ILE A 142 -0.80 -1.01 9.97
CA ILE A 142 -0.21 -2.35 9.96
C ILE A 142 0.95 -2.37 8.98
N VAL A 143 2.07 -2.97 9.40
CA VAL A 143 3.24 -3.17 8.57
C VAL A 143 3.31 -4.64 8.16
N ILE A 144 3.49 -4.89 6.86
CA ILE A 144 3.69 -6.24 6.32
C ILE A 144 5.01 -6.27 5.57
N ASP A 145 5.82 -7.30 5.83
CA ASP A 145 7.05 -7.59 5.08
C ASP A 145 6.96 -8.99 4.49
N THR A 146 7.01 -9.11 3.17
CA THR A 146 6.91 -10.41 2.50
C THR A 146 8.11 -11.31 2.77
N LYS A 147 9.25 -10.73 3.15
CA LYS A 147 10.47 -11.47 3.51
C LYS A 147 10.52 -11.87 4.98
N ASN A 148 9.65 -11.30 5.79
CA ASN A 148 9.53 -11.60 7.22
C ASN A 148 8.05 -11.66 7.59
N LYS A 149 7.40 -12.73 7.17
CA LYS A 149 5.97 -12.96 7.39
C LYS A 149 5.70 -13.31 8.85
N GLU A 150 5.13 -12.37 9.59
CA GLU A 150 4.73 -12.52 10.99
C GLU A 150 3.22 -12.50 11.16
#